data_dc1303e81627b9023a167198962cbc32
#
_entry.id   dc1303e81627b9023a167198962cbc32
#
_cell.length_a   1.000
_cell.length_b   1.000
_cell.length_c   1.000
_cell.angle_alpha   90.00
_cell.angle_beta   90.00
_cell.angle_gamma   90.00
#
_symmetry.space_group_name_H-M   'P 1'
#
loop_
_entity.id
_entity.type
_entity.pdbx_description
1 polymer ?
#
loop_
_entity_poly.entity_id
_entity_poly.type
_entity_poly.pdbx_seq_one_letter_code
_entity_poly.pdbx_strand_id
1 'polypeptide(L)'
;VGSEMCIRDRTLDINASVKAARFVRFCDAFNIPLLTLVDVPGFLPGIDQEYGGIIRNGAKLLYAYCEATVPKVTVITRKAYGGAYDVMSSKHIRGDVNLAYPTAEIAVMGPDGAVNILFKKEIEKSQAPAEKRKELQDDYREKFANPYRAAELGYVDEVIDPAMTRLRLIRSFEMLANKRQSNPPRKHSNIPL
;
A
#
# COMPACT_ATOMS: atom_id res chain seq x y z
N VAL A 1 7.40 -14.97 -12.51
CA VAL A 1 6.97 -15.59 -11.26
C VAL A 1 6.05 -14.61 -10.57
N GLY A 2 4.77 -14.94 -10.46
CA GLY A 2 3.77 -14.13 -9.76
C GLY A 2 3.52 -14.68 -8.36
N SER A 3 3.25 -13.80 -7.41
CA SER A 3 2.73 -14.17 -6.10
C SER A 3 1.50 -13.33 -5.78
N GLU A 4 0.35 -13.97 -5.63
CA GLU A 4 -0.84 -13.32 -5.13
C GLU A 4 -0.80 -13.26 -3.61
N MET A 5 -0.92 -12.05 -3.07
CA MET A 5 -0.80 -11.78 -1.65
C MET A 5 -2.13 -11.52 -0.94
N CYS A 6 -3.21 -11.38 -1.71
CA CYS A 6 -4.50 -11.07 -1.13
C CYS A 6 -5.32 -12.35 -0.93
N ILE A 7 -5.84 -12.49 0.26
CA ILE A 7 -6.91 -13.41 0.60
C ILE A 7 -8.20 -12.61 0.60
N ARG A 8 -9.36 -13.25 0.68
CA ARG A 8 -10.71 -12.67 0.65
C ARG A 8 -10.73 -11.16 0.91
N ASP A 9 -11.43 -10.41 0.10
CA ASP A 9 -11.64 -8.96 0.20
C ASP A 9 -10.37 -8.08 0.14
N ARG A 10 -9.25 -8.64 -0.36
CA ARG A 10 -7.98 -7.93 -0.58
C ARG A 10 -7.28 -7.44 0.68
N THR A 11 -7.64 -7.94 1.84
CA THR A 11 -6.97 -7.65 3.11
C THR A 11 -5.69 -8.46 3.27
N LEU A 12 -4.71 -7.92 3.98
CA LEU A 12 -3.49 -8.63 4.34
C LEU A 12 -3.70 -9.40 5.64
N ASP A 13 -3.60 -10.72 5.59
CA ASP A 13 -3.54 -11.58 6.76
C ASP A 13 -2.10 -12.01 7.10
N ILE A 14 -1.96 -12.83 8.14
CA ILE A 14 -0.67 -13.37 8.58
C ILE A 14 0.02 -14.14 7.46
N ASN A 15 -0.70 -15.05 6.79
CA ASN A 15 -0.14 -15.92 5.77
C ASN A 15 0.29 -15.14 4.53
N ALA A 16 -0.54 -14.18 4.09
CA ALA A 16 -0.21 -13.28 2.99
C ALA A 16 1.06 -12.47 3.31
N SER A 17 1.16 -11.92 4.52
CA SER A 17 2.31 -11.13 4.96
C SER A 17 3.62 -11.95 4.97
N VAL A 18 3.57 -13.17 5.50
CA VAL A 18 4.73 -14.09 5.55
C VAL A 18 5.14 -14.54 4.14
N LYS A 19 4.17 -14.94 3.31
CA LYS A 19 4.41 -15.35 1.91
C LYS A 19 5.06 -14.22 1.11
N ALA A 20 4.51 -13.00 1.24
CA ALA A 20 5.01 -11.83 0.55
C ALA A 20 6.42 -11.45 1.00
N ALA A 21 6.68 -11.41 2.30
CA ALA A 21 8.01 -11.11 2.83
C ALA A 21 9.07 -12.10 2.30
N ARG A 22 8.73 -13.40 2.26
CA ARG A 22 9.61 -14.42 1.71
C ARG A 22 9.84 -14.21 0.21
N PHE A 23 8.79 -13.86 -0.55
CA PHE A 23 8.91 -13.62 -1.99
C PHE A 23 9.79 -12.40 -2.29
N VAL A 24 9.57 -11.28 -1.59
CA VAL A 24 10.39 -10.06 -1.74
C VAL A 24 11.86 -10.36 -1.46
N ARG A 25 12.17 -11.06 -0.37
CA ARG A 25 13.54 -11.43 -0.04
C ARG A 25 14.17 -12.38 -1.05
N PHE A 26 13.39 -13.30 -1.59
CA PHE A 26 13.85 -14.17 -2.69
C PHE A 26 14.21 -13.35 -3.92
N CYS A 27 13.33 -12.46 -4.35
CA CYS A 27 13.59 -11.59 -5.50
C CYS A 27 14.84 -10.72 -5.29
N ASP A 28 14.97 -10.14 -4.11
CA ASP A 28 16.15 -9.32 -3.77
C ASP A 28 17.44 -10.13 -3.79
N ALA A 29 17.44 -11.36 -3.26
CA ALA A 29 18.61 -12.25 -3.25
C ALA A 29 19.09 -12.65 -4.65
N PHE A 30 18.20 -12.65 -5.64
CA PHE A 30 18.49 -13.02 -7.04
C PHE A 30 18.48 -11.81 -7.99
N ASN A 31 18.48 -10.60 -7.49
CA ASN A 31 18.43 -9.36 -8.28
C ASN A 31 17.23 -9.30 -9.25
N ILE A 32 16.07 -9.80 -8.84
CA ILE A 32 14.84 -9.77 -9.61
C ILE A 32 14.05 -8.52 -9.24
N PRO A 33 13.76 -7.62 -10.19
CA PRO A 33 12.96 -6.42 -9.94
C PRO A 33 11.55 -6.76 -9.44
N LEU A 34 10.99 -5.89 -8.60
CA LEU A 34 9.69 -6.07 -7.96
C LEU A 34 8.65 -5.14 -8.57
N LEU A 35 7.52 -5.72 -9.00
CA LEU A 35 6.30 -4.99 -9.31
C LEU A 35 5.25 -5.28 -8.26
N THR A 36 4.70 -4.23 -7.66
CA THR A 36 3.63 -4.32 -6.66
C THR A 36 2.36 -3.68 -7.20
N LEU A 37 1.27 -4.44 -7.28
CA LEU A 37 -0.06 -3.92 -7.61
C LEU A 37 -0.85 -3.78 -6.31
N VAL A 38 -1.25 -2.54 -5.98
CA VAL A 38 -1.88 -2.23 -4.69
C VAL A 38 -3.38 -2.06 -4.86
N ASP A 39 -4.14 -2.88 -4.14
CA ASP A 39 -5.57 -2.72 -3.89
C ASP A 39 -5.87 -3.30 -2.51
N VAL A 40 -5.54 -2.55 -1.45
CA VAL A 40 -5.56 -3.05 -0.07
C VAL A 40 -6.30 -2.08 0.86
N PRO A 41 -7.40 -2.52 1.48
CA PRO A 41 -8.16 -1.69 2.43
C PRO A 41 -7.58 -1.72 3.85
N GLY A 42 -6.70 -2.67 4.17
CA GLY A 42 -6.12 -2.81 5.50
C GLY A 42 -5.56 -4.20 5.77
N PHE A 43 -5.01 -4.38 6.97
CA PHE A 43 -4.76 -5.71 7.52
C PHE A 43 -6.07 -6.34 7.96
N LEU A 44 -6.15 -7.68 7.90
CA LEU A 44 -7.33 -8.42 8.33
C LEU A 44 -7.53 -8.25 9.84
N PRO A 45 -8.66 -7.65 10.28
CA PRO A 45 -8.96 -7.54 11.71
C PRO A 45 -9.47 -8.87 12.26
N GLY A 46 -9.40 -9.02 13.57
CA GLY A 46 -9.98 -10.15 14.27
C GLY A 46 -9.07 -10.73 15.34
N ILE A 47 -9.69 -11.36 16.33
CA ILE A 47 -9.01 -11.92 17.52
C ILE A 47 -7.94 -12.93 17.11
N ASP A 48 -8.24 -13.83 16.17
CA ASP A 48 -7.32 -14.85 15.70
C ASP A 48 -6.07 -14.23 15.00
N GLN A 49 -6.28 -13.14 14.27
CA GLN A 49 -5.17 -12.41 13.62
C GLN A 49 -4.30 -11.67 14.66
N GLU A 50 -4.94 -11.06 15.64
CA GLU A 50 -4.23 -10.33 16.71
C GLU A 50 -3.40 -11.30 17.58
N TYR A 51 -4.01 -12.35 18.10
CA TYR A 51 -3.31 -13.38 18.88
C TYR A 51 -2.32 -14.18 18.04
N GLY A 52 -2.59 -14.41 16.76
CA GLY A 52 -1.68 -15.03 15.81
C GLY A 52 -0.46 -14.16 15.45
N GLY A 53 -0.47 -12.88 15.84
CA GLY A 53 0.66 -11.97 15.65
C GLY A 53 0.68 -11.27 14.30
N ILE A 54 -0.47 -10.77 13.82
CA ILE A 54 -0.58 -10.02 12.56
C ILE A 54 0.38 -8.82 12.51
N ILE A 55 0.57 -8.11 13.63
CA ILE A 55 1.49 -6.96 13.70
C ILE A 55 2.92 -7.42 13.43
N ARG A 56 3.39 -8.47 14.09
CA ARG A 56 4.72 -9.02 13.90
C ARG A 56 4.94 -9.55 12.48
N ASN A 57 3.96 -10.27 11.94
CA ASN A 57 4.05 -10.83 10.60
C ASN A 57 3.90 -9.76 9.51
N GLY A 58 3.07 -8.74 9.71
CA GLY A 58 3.03 -7.55 8.87
C GLY A 58 4.35 -6.77 8.86
N ALA A 59 5.00 -6.68 10.02
CA ALA A 59 6.33 -6.08 10.14
C ALA A 59 7.42 -6.86 9.36
N LYS A 60 7.28 -8.17 9.13
CA LYS A 60 8.17 -8.93 8.24
C LYS A 60 8.10 -8.40 6.81
N LEU A 61 6.89 -8.12 6.32
CA LEU A 61 6.70 -7.60 4.96
C LEU A 61 7.27 -6.20 4.83
N LEU A 62 6.98 -5.32 5.79
CA LEU A 62 7.54 -3.98 5.86
C LEU A 62 9.07 -4.03 5.82
N TYR A 63 9.67 -4.84 6.67
CA TYR A 63 11.11 -5.00 6.76
C TYR A 63 11.71 -5.51 5.45
N ALA A 64 11.10 -6.52 4.82
CA ALA A 64 11.56 -7.07 3.55
C ALA A 64 11.63 -6.02 2.45
N TYR A 65 10.59 -5.19 2.30
CA TYR A 65 10.61 -4.10 1.32
C TYR A 65 11.60 -2.98 1.66
N CYS A 66 11.76 -2.64 2.93
CA CYS A 66 12.76 -1.65 3.36
C CYS A 66 14.20 -2.12 3.09
N GLU A 67 14.44 -3.42 3.24
CA GLU A 67 15.76 -4.02 3.05
C GLU A 67 16.10 -4.27 1.57
N ALA A 68 15.09 -4.55 0.75
CA ALA A 68 15.27 -4.87 -0.66
C ALA A 68 15.94 -3.72 -1.44
N THR A 69 17.00 -4.06 -2.16
CA THR A 69 17.84 -3.14 -2.94
C THR A 69 17.53 -3.14 -4.44
N VAL A 70 16.78 -4.13 -4.92
CA VAL A 70 16.35 -4.23 -6.32
C VAL A 70 15.38 -3.12 -6.72
N PRO A 71 15.21 -2.84 -8.03
CA PRO A 71 14.17 -1.93 -8.51
C PRO A 71 12.78 -2.30 -7.99
N LYS A 72 12.06 -1.31 -7.46
CA LYS A 72 10.72 -1.47 -6.89
C LYS A 72 9.76 -0.49 -7.55
N VAL A 73 8.83 -1.01 -8.34
CA VAL A 73 7.78 -0.22 -8.98
C VAL A 73 6.43 -0.61 -8.41
N THR A 74 5.63 0.38 -8.05
CA THR A 74 4.31 0.18 -7.44
C THR A 74 3.23 0.85 -8.28
N VAL A 75 2.10 0.17 -8.47
CA VAL A 75 0.90 0.74 -9.10
C VAL A 75 -0.27 0.61 -8.14
N ILE A 76 -0.83 1.73 -7.73
CA ILE A 76 -2.03 1.78 -6.90
C ILE A 76 -3.23 1.72 -7.83
N THR A 77 -3.92 0.59 -7.84
CA THR A 77 -5.02 0.33 -8.78
C THR A 77 -6.37 0.78 -8.25
N ARG A 78 -6.58 0.74 -6.92
CA ARG A 78 -7.83 1.16 -6.30
C ARG A 78 -7.62 1.65 -4.86
N LYS A 79 -7.67 0.77 -3.87
CA LYS A 79 -7.56 1.14 -2.45
C LYS A 79 -6.13 1.03 -1.96
N ALA A 80 -5.71 2.01 -1.19
CA ALA A 80 -4.41 2.04 -0.52
C ALA A 80 -4.58 2.73 0.84
N TYR A 81 -4.94 1.94 1.89
CA TYR A 81 -5.29 2.49 3.18
C TYR A 81 -4.32 2.08 4.28
N GLY A 82 -3.89 3.07 5.06
CA GLY A 82 -3.14 2.92 6.30
C GLY A 82 -1.89 2.08 6.19
N GLY A 83 -1.55 1.38 7.28
CA GLY A 83 -0.33 0.59 7.35
C GLY A 83 -0.23 -0.55 6.35
N ALA A 84 -1.35 -1.07 5.84
CA ALA A 84 -1.33 -2.08 4.79
C ALA A 84 -0.85 -1.53 3.45
N TYR A 85 -1.17 -0.27 3.13
CA TYR A 85 -0.57 0.44 2.01
C TYR A 85 0.92 0.66 2.23
N ASP A 86 1.30 1.11 3.43
CA ASP A 86 2.69 1.41 3.73
C ASP A 86 3.61 0.21 3.49
N VAL A 87 3.19 -1.00 3.92
CA VAL A 87 4.00 -2.22 3.78
C VAL A 87 4.07 -2.76 2.34
N MET A 88 3.25 -2.27 1.42
CA MET A 88 3.22 -2.71 0.03
C MET A 88 4.07 -1.84 -0.90
N SER A 89 5.35 -1.68 -0.59
CA SER A 89 6.31 -0.93 -1.42
C SER A 89 5.91 0.53 -1.67
N SER A 90 5.36 1.19 -0.66
CA SER A 90 5.01 2.59 -0.74
C SER A 90 6.25 3.49 -0.84
N LYS A 91 6.05 4.76 -1.21
CA LYS A 91 7.12 5.77 -1.23
C LYS A 91 7.73 5.98 0.15
N HIS A 92 6.94 5.82 1.23
CA HIS A 92 7.39 5.93 2.62
C HIS A 92 8.50 4.95 2.99
N ILE A 93 8.52 3.76 2.36
CA ILE A 93 9.50 2.70 2.60
C ILE A 93 10.47 2.51 1.42
N ARG A 94 10.77 3.58 0.71
CA ARG A 94 11.73 3.60 -0.40
C ARG A 94 11.29 2.83 -1.66
N GLY A 95 10.01 2.84 -2.00
CA GLY A 95 9.55 2.49 -3.34
C GLY A 95 10.16 3.45 -4.36
N ASP A 96 10.78 2.94 -5.43
CA ASP A 96 11.47 3.79 -6.41
C ASP A 96 10.50 4.60 -7.25
N VAL A 97 9.50 3.94 -7.84
CA VAL A 97 8.45 4.58 -8.65
C VAL A 97 7.09 4.13 -8.15
N ASN A 98 6.24 5.09 -7.81
CA ASN A 98 4.88 4.86 -7.37
C ASN A 98 3.90 5.53 -8.32
N LEU A 99 3.13 4.73 -9.04
CA LEU A 99 2.10 5.15 -9.98
C LEU A 99 0.73 4.92 -9.36
N ALA A 100 -0.26 5.72 -9.74
CA ALA A 100 -1.63 5.53 -9.30
C ALA A 100 -2.62 5.69 -10.45
N TYR A 101 -3.75 4.98 -10.39
CA TYR A 101 -4.87 5.25 -11.30
C TYR A 101 -5.68 6.47 -10.81
N PRO A 102 -6.37 7.19 -11.70
CA PRO A 102 -7.17 8.36 -11.32
C PRO A 102 -8.27 8.05 -10.31
N THR A 103 -8.75 6.80 -10.30
CA THR A 103 -9.78 6.30 -9.38
C THR A 103 -9.23 5.70 -8.09
N ALA A 104 -7.92 5.80 -7.87
CA ALA A 104 -7.30 5.28 -6.66
C ALA A 104 -7.70 6.10 -5.42
N GLU A 105 -7.92 5.41 -4.31
CA GLU A 105 -8.20 6.03 -3.02
C GLU A 105 -7.00 5.80 -2.09
N ILE A 106 -6.29 6.87 -1.74
CA ILE A 106 -5.10 6.81 -0.90
C ILE A 106 -5.37 7.60 0.38
N ALA A 107 -5.43 6.93 1.53
CA ALA A 107 -5.75 7.57 2.80
C ALA A 107 -5.25 6.75 4.00
N VAL A 108 -5.22 7.40 5.17
CA VAL A 108 -4.91 6.71 6.45
C VAL A 108 -5.98 5.66 6.78
N MET A 109 -7.25 5.97 6.49
CA MET A 109 -8.38 5.04 6.61
C MET A 109 -9.44 5.33 5.55
N GLY A 110 -10.26 4.33 5.26
CA GLY A 110 -11.35 4.51 4.30
C GLY A 110 -12.37 5.57 4.74
N PRO A 111 -13.06 6.21 3.78
CA PRO A 111 -14.02 7.29 4.06
C PRO A 111 -15.09 6.91 5.09
N ASP A 112 -15.58 5.67 5.05
CA ASP A 112 -16.59 5.19 6.00
C ASP A 112 -16.11 5.24 7.45
N GLY A 113 -14.88 4.79 7.70
CA GLY A 113 -14.26 4.81 9.02
C GLY A 113 -13.96 6.23 9.47
N ALA A 114 -13.35 7.03 8.59
CA ALA A 114 -12.99 8.40 8.88
C ALA A 114 -14.20 9.26 9.26
N VAL A 115 -15.27 9.20 8.48
CA VAL A 115 -16.49 9.98 8.70
C VAL A 115 -17.19 9.58 9.99
N ASN A 116 -17.24 8.29 10.30
CA ASN A 116 -17.84 7.80 11.55
C ASN A 116 -17.07 8.27 12.80
N ILE A 117 -15.76 8.49 12.69
CA ILE A 117 -14.94 8.98 13.82
C ILE A 117 -15.01 10.51 13.91
N LEU A 118 -14.75 11.19 12.80
CA LEU A 118 -14.58 12.64 12.80
C LEU A 118 -15.91 13.39 12.92
N PHE A 119 -16.97 12.90 12.30
CA PHE A 119 -18.25 13.59 12.16
C PHE A 119 -19.41 12.89 12.89
N LYS A 120 -19.12 11.97 13.81
CA LYS A 120 -20.14 11.21 14.57
C LYS A 120 -21.22 12.13 15.16
N LYS A 121 -20.84 13.17 15.87
CA LYS A 121 -21.78 14.11 16.53
C LYS A 121 -22.62 14.92 15.54
N GLU A 122 -22.09 15.22 14.37
CA GLU A 122 -22.79 15.97 13.33
C GLU A 122 -23.84 15.08 12.66
N ILE A 123 -23.48 13.83 12.39
CA ILE A 123 -24.39 12.83 11.82
C ILE A 123 -25.56 12.54 12.79
N GLU A 124 -25.27 12.34 14.08
CA GLU A 124 -26.29 12.06 15.10
C GLU A 124 -27.28 13.22 15.30
N LYS A 125 -26.88 14.47 15.06
CA LYS A 125 -27.74 15.65 15.16
C LYS A 125 -28.51 15.97 13.89
N SER A 126 -28.23 15.32 12.77
CA SER A 126 -28.89 15.57 11.51
C SER A 126 -30.30 15.00 11.49
N GLN A 127 -31.22 15.67 10.81
CA GLN A 127 -32.58 15.17 10.57
C GLN A 127 -32.58 13.98 9.59
N ALA A 128 -31.54 13.85 8.73
CA ALA A 128 -31.36 12.77 7.78
C ALA A 128 -29.94 12.15 7.90
N PRO A 129 -29.67 11.33 8.95
CA PRO A 129 -28.30 10.87 9.23
C PRO A 129 -27.65 10.07 8.11
N ALA A 130 -28.43 9.30 7.33
CA ALA A 130 -27.92 8.49 6.22
C ALA A 130 -27.44 9.36 5.05
N GLU A 131 -28.21 10.38 4.69
CA GLU A 131 -27.87 11.32 3.62
C GLU A 131 -26.65 12.17 4.01
N LYS A 132 -26.65 12.67 5.25
CA LYS A 132 -25.52 13.45 5.78
C LYS A 132 -24.23 12.65 5.83
N ARG A 133 -24.31 11.36 6.20
CA ARG A 133 -23.15 10.47 6.15
C ARG A 133 -22.60 10.33 4.74
N LYS A 134 -23.47 10.11 3.76
CA LYS A 134 -23.05 9.96 2.36
C LYS A 134 -22.40 11.24 1.83
N GLU A 135 -22.99 12.40 2.08
CA GLU A 135 -22.42 13.71 1.74
C GLU A 135 -21.00 13.87 2.29
N LEU A 136 -20.81 13.59 3.59
CA LEU A 136 -19.51 13.69 4.24
C LEU A 136 -18.49 12.68 3.72
N GLN A 137 -18.92 11.49 3.33
CA GLN A 137 -18.05 10.49 2.71
C GLN A 137 -17.57 10.93 1.33
N ASP A 138 -18.44 11.50 0.52
CA ASP A 138 -18.11 11.98 -0.81
C ASP A 138 -17.19 13.21 -0.73
N ASP A 139 -17.45 14.13 0.19
CA ASP A 139 -16.58 15.28 0.50
C ASP A 139 -15.18 14.82 1.01
N TYR A 140 -15.14 13.81 1.85
CA TYR A 140 -13.87 13.24 2.33
C TYR A 140 -13.06 12.60 1.20
N ARG A 141 -13.73 11.87 0.27
CA ARG A 141 -13.05 11.29 -0.90
C ARG A 141 -12.43 12.38 -1.78
N GLU A 142 -13.22 13.40 -2.08
CA GLU A 142 -12.76 14.50 -2.93
C GLU A 142 -11.60 15.26 -2.32
N LYS A 143 -11.63 15.55 -1.04
CA LYS A 143 -10.62 16.39 -0.37
C LYS A 143 -9.36 15.63 0.03
N PHE A 144 -9.48 14.37 0.45
CA PHE A 144 -8.39 13.67 1.13
C PHE A 144 -8.04 12.32 0.51
N ALA A 145 -9.01 11.53 0.07
CA ALA A 145 -8.78 10.16 -0.37
C ALA A 145 -8.68 10.05 -1.90
N ASN A 146 -7.78 10.84 -2.51
CA ASN A 146 -7.59 10.82 -3.95
C ASN A 146 -6.08 10.82 -4.31
N PRO A 147 -5.70 10.32 -5.50
CA PRO A 147 -4.30 10.17 -5.88
C PRO A 147 -3.62 11.51 -6.17
N TYR A 148 -4.37 12.53 -6.55
CA TYR A 148 -3.80 13.86 -6.88
C TYR A 148 -3.26 14.52 -5.63
N ARG A 149 -3.98 14.39 -4.51
CA ARG A 149 -3.50 14.91 -3.22
C ARG A 149 -2.23 14.20 -2.76
N ALA A 150 -2.14 12.89 -2.96
CA ALA A 150 -0.93 12.12 -2.66
C ALA A 150 0.24 12.51 -3.59
N ALA A 151 -0.03 12.82 -4.86
CA ALA A 151 0.96 13.29 -5.81
C ALA A 151 1.51 14.68 -5.46
N GLU A 152 0.63 15.61 -5.06
CA GLU A 152 1.04 16.94 -4.57
C GLU A 152 2.01 16.86 -3.38
N LEU A 153 1.83 15.85 -2.53
CA LEU A 153 2.69 15.61 -1.35
C LEU A 153 3.93 14.75 -1.67
N GLY A 154 4.10 14.31 -2.91
CA GLY A 154 5.27 13.53 -3.35
C GLY A 154 5.20 12.03 -3.03
N TYR A 155 4.04 11.50 -2.67
CA TYR A 155 3.86 10.06 -2.41
C TYR A 155 3.50 9.23 -3.65
N VAL A 156 3.06 9.90 -4.72
CA VAL A 156 2.80 9.32 -6.03
C VAL A 156 3.59 10.12 -7.05
N ASP A 157 4.37 9.43 -7.89
CA ASP A 157 5.21 10.08 -8.90
C ASP A 157 4.41 10.48 -10.13
N GLU A 158 3.41 9.69 -10.51
CA GLU A 158 2.55 9.98 -11.66
C GLU A 158 1.16 9.33 -11.49
N VAL A 159 0.11 10.08 -11.84
CA VAL A 159 -1.24 9.53 -12.00
C VAL A 159 -1.42 9.16 -13.47
N ILE A 160 -1.65 7.87 -13.74
CA ILE A 160 -1.62 7.31 -15.09
C ILE A 160 -2.98 6.75 -15.52
N ASP A 161 -3.28 6.87 -16.81
CA ASP A 161 -4.38 6.11 -17.42
C ASP A 161 -4.08 4.61 -17.35
N PRO A 162 -5.03 3.75 -16.94
CA PRO A 162 -4.86 2.30 -16.92
C PRO A 162 -4.36 1.71 -18.24
N ALA A 163 -4.74 2.26 -19.39
CA ALA A 163 -4.27 1.83 -20.70
C ALA A 163 -2.75 2.04 -20.88
N MET A 164 -2.16 2.99 -20.18
CA MET A 164 -0.74 3.31 -20.25
C MET A 164 0.13 2.49 -19.29
N THR A 165 -0.48 1.67 -18.44
CA THR A 165 0.22 0.93 -17.38
C THR A 165 1.43 0.16 -17.90
N ARG A 166 1.25 -0.67 -18.94
CA ARG A 166 2.34 -1.49 -19.50
C ARG A 166 3.50 -0.63 -19.97
N LEU A 167 3.21 0.44 -20.70
CA LEU A 167 4.25 1.33 -21.23
C LEU A 167 5.02 2.03 -20.11
N ARG A 168 4.29 2.52 -19.09
CA ARG A 168 4.90 3.19 -17.93
C ARG A 168 5.76 2.24 -17.10
N LEU A 169 5.32 1.01 -16.91
CA LEU A 169 6.10 -0.03 -16.22
C LEU A 169 7.40 -0.35 -16.94
N ILE A 170 7.36 -0.55 -18.27
CA ILE A 170 8.56 -0.81 -19.07
C ILE A 170 9.55 0.34 -18.89
N ARG A 171 9.12 1.57 -19.09
CA ARG A 171 9.97 2.76 -18.94
C ARG A 171 10.54 2.92 -17.52
N SER A 172 9.73 2.65 -16.50
CA SER A 172 10.18 2.71 -15.11
C SER A 172 11.30 1.69 -14.83
N PHE A 173 11.14 0.46 -15.30
CA PHE A 173 12.19 -0.55 -15.14
C PHE A 173 13.43 -0.27 -15.98
N GLU A 174 13.29 0.26 -17.20
CA GLU A 174 14.42 0.71 -18.03
C GLU A 174 15.20 1.82 -17.33
N MET A 175 14.51 2.83 -16.78
CA MET A 175 15.13 3.91 -16.00
C MET A 175 15.89 3.39 -14.77
N LEU A 176 15.36 2.36 -14.12
CA LEU A 176 15.95 1.75 -12.93
C LEU A 176 16.97 0.63 -13.24
N ALA A 177 17.24 0.30 -14.50
CA ALA A 177 18.15 -0.79 -14.87
C ALA A 177 19.56 -0.64 -14.27
N ASN A 178 20.01 0.58 -14.09
CA ASN A 178 21.34 0.90 -13.51
C ASN A 178 21.29 1.17 -12.00
N LYS A 179 20.15 0.91 -11.34
CA LYS A 179 20.07 1.12 -9.89
C LYS A 179 21.14 0.33 -9.16
N ARG A 180 21.89 1.02 -8.30
CA ARG A 180 22.86 0.44 -7.37
C ARG A 180 22.57 0.97 -5.98
N GLN A 181 22.17 0.10 -5.09
CA GLN A 181 21.88 0.41 -3.71
C GLN A 181 22.53 -0.65 -2.83
N SER A 182 23.15 -0.23 -1.75
CA SER A 182 23.68 -1.13 -0.72
C SER A 182 23.09 -0.78 0.65
N ASN A 183 22.86 -1.78 1.44
CA ASN A 183 22.50 -1.59 2.85
C ASN A 183 23.76 -1.33 3.68
N PRO A 184 23.65 -0.69 4.85
CA PRO A 184 24.75 -0.57 5.79
C PRO A 184 25.38 -1.93 6.10
N PRO A 185 26.71 -2.03 6.24
CA PRO A 185 27.39 -3.26 6.60
C PRO A 185 26.84 -3.82 7.92
N ARG A 186 26.49 -5.08 7.92
CA ARG A 186 25.96 -5.78 9.11
C ARG A 186 26.26 -7.27 9.03
N LYS A 187 26.32 -7.91 10.17
CA LYS A 187 26.60 -9.35 10.26
C LYS A 187 25.44 -10.19 9.69
N HIS A 188 24.20 -9.78 9.92
CA HIS A 188 22.98 -10.40 9.42
C HIS A 188 21.80 -9.40 9.49
N SER A 189 20.68 -9.70 8.86
CA SER A 189 19.47 -8.90 8.98
C SER A 189 18.76 -9.17 10.31
N ASN A 190 17.94 -8.19 10.75
CA ASN A 190 17.13 -8.29 11.96
C ASN A 190 15.63 -8.28 11.62
N ILE A 191 15.24 -9.12 10.69
CA ILE A 191 13.83 -9.28 10.33
C ILE A 191 13.03 -9.82 11.54
N PRO A 192 11.82 -9.34 11.83
CA PRO A 192 10.97 -9.89 12.87
C PRO A 192 10.76 -11.41 12.69
N LEU A 193 10.91 -12.19 13.75
CA LEU A 193 10.80 -13.66 13.72
C LEU A 193 9.39 -14.15 14.03
#